data_8aff2dc3e9b92e3b7d03eb0be98503a5
#
_entry.id   8aff2dc3e9b92e3b7d03eb0be98503a5
#
_cell.length_a   1.000
_cell.length_b   1.000
_cell.length_c   1.000
_cell.angle_alpha   90.00
_cell.angle_beta   90.00
_cell.angle_gamma   90.00
#
_symmetry.space_group_name_H-M   'P 1'
#
loop_
_entity.id
_entity.type
_entity.pdbx_description
1 polymer ?
#
loop_
_entity_poly.entity_id
_entity_poly.type
_entity_poly.pdbx_seq_one_letter_code
_entity_poly.pdbx_strand_id
1 'polypeptide(L)'
;MPKKVKISVIGIGLMGLQHIKAIQRSKNASLHSIVEIKKTGNELAKKFKVPLYKNTKILLESDKPDAVVVATPNVLHETDTVQFLNSKIPVLLEKPISDNIKSAKKIISSANKNKTSLLILSLIHI
;
A
#
# COMPACT_ATOMS: atom_id res chain seq x y z
N MET A 1 9.64 18.10 -16.60
CA MET A 1 9.01 17.95 -15.28
C MET A 1 8.92 16.48 -14.92
N PRO A 2 9.54 16.07 -13.84
CA PRO A 2 9.40 14.68 -13.43
C PRO A 2 7.95 14.40 -13.05
N LYS A 3 7.45 13.27 -13.48
CA LYS A 3 6.10 12.83 -13.10
C LYS A 3 6.07 12.47 -11.62
N LYS A 4 4.98 12.81 -10.96
CA LYS A 4 4.76 12.37 -9.60
C LYS A 4 4.51 10.87 -9.58
N VAL A 5 5.05 10.19 -8.55
CA VAL A 5 4.79 8.77 -8.33
C VAL A 5 3.36 8.64 -7.80
N LYS A 6 2.56 7.83 -8.45
CA LYS A 6 1.18 7.59 -8.05
C LYS A 6 1.13 6.44 -7.06
N ILE A 7 0.71 6.73 -5.84
CA ILE A 7 0.73 5.77 -4.72
C ILE A 7 -0.67 5.50 -4.22
N SER A 8 -1.02 4.23 -4.11
CA SER A 8 -2.27 3.80 -3.47
C SER A 8 -1.99 3.39 -2.02
N VAL A 9 -2.93 3.69 -1.13
CA VAL A 9 -2.85 3.28 0.27
C VAL A 9 -3.86 2.17 0.52
N ILE A 10 -3.38 1.03 0.98
CA ILE A 10 -4.16 -0.17 1.23
C ILE A 10 -4.38 -0.30 2.73
N GLY A 11 -5.61 -0.09 3.17
CA GLY A 11 -5.98 -0.08 4.58
C GLY A 11 -5.88 1.31 5.19
N ILE A 12 -6.99 1.75 5.80
CA ILE A 12 -7.06 3.08 6.41
C ILE A 12 -7.26 2.94 7.91
N GLY A 13 -6.23 2.45 8.59
CA GLY A 13 -6.16 2.59 10.02
C GLY A 13 -5.44 3.90 10.34
N LEU A 14 -5.02 4.05 11.58
CA LEU A 14 -4.28 5.24 12.00
C LEU A 14 -3.04 5.47 11.14
N MET A 15 -2.27 4.42 10.86
CA MET A 15 -1.05 4.53 10.06
C MET A 15 -1.37 4.79 8.59
N GLY A 16 -2.41 4.16 8.05
CA GLY A 16 -2.84 4.42 6.67
C GLY A 16 -3.16 5.89 6.46
N LEU A 17 -3.89 6.50 7.40
CA LEU A 17 -4.21 7.93 7.32
C LEU A 17 -2.95 8.79 7.37
N GLN A 18 -1.96 8.43 8.21
CA GLN A 18 -0.69 9.15 8.27
C GLN A 18 0.05 9.09 6.93
N HIS A 19 0.03 7.94 6.27
CA HIS A 19 0.64 7.79 4.95
C HIS A 19 -0.06 8.64 3.90
N ILE A 20 -1.40 8.70 3.93
CA ILE A 20 -2.16 9.55 3.02
C ILE A 20 -1.73 11.01 3.19
N LYS A 21 -1.64 11.47 4.43
CA LYS A 21 -1.23 12.85 4.72
C LYS A 21 0.19 13.13 4.25
N ALA A 22 1.11 12.18 4.44
CA ALA A 22 2.49 12.32 3.98
C ALA A 22 2.56 12.42 2.45
N ILE A 23 1.80 11.58 1.75
CA ILE A 23 1.74 11.63 0.28
C ILE A 23 1.21 12.99 -0.19
N GLN A 24 0.16 13.48 0.44
CA GLN A 24 -0.44 14.77 0.08
C GLN A 24 0.53 15.94 0.26
N ARG A 25 1.45 15.84 1.21
CA ARG A 25 2.46 16.88 1.45
C ARG A 25 3.68 16.75 0.54
N SER A 26 3.84 15.63 -0.14
CA SER A 26 5.01 15.39 -0.99
C SER A 26 4.87 16.13 -2.32
N LYS A 27 5.98 16.68 -2.80
CA LYS A 27 6.04 17.28 -4.13
C LYS A 27 6.25 16.23 -5.23
N ASN A 28 6.73 15.06 -4.85
CA ASN A 28 7.13 14.00 -5.78
C ASN A 28 6.16 12.84 -5.87
N ALA A 29 5.11 12.85 -5.07
CA ALA A 29 4.12 11.78 -5.02
C ALA A 29 2.71 12.35 -5.01
N SER A 30 1.76 11.56 -5.52
CA SER A 30 0.36 11.89 -5.47
C SER A 30 -0.44 10.66 -5.04
N LEU A 31 -1.53 10.89 -4.33
CA LEU A 31 -2.42 9.80 -3.91
C LEU A 31 -3.21 9.33 -5.12
N HIS A 32 -3.03 8.05 -5.48
CA HIS A 32 -3.73 7.44 -6.62
C HIS A 32 -5.13 6.98 -6.24
N SER A 33 -5.22 6.24 -5.13
CA SER A 33 -6.47 5.63 -4.70
C SER A 33 -6.34 5.11 -3.28
N ILE A 34 -7.47 4.72 -2.72
CA ILE A 34 -7.56 4.13 -1.38
C ILE A 34 -8.24 2.78 -1.50
N VAL A 35 -7.74 1.78 -0.80
CA VAL A 35 -8.40 0.47 -0.69
C VAL A 35 -8.83 0.29 0.75
N GLU A 36 -10.14 0.23 0.97
CA GLU A 36 -10.70 0.07 2.31
C GLU A 36 -12.11 -0.50 2.23
N ILE A 37 -12.37 -1.50 3.05
CA ILE A 37 -13.67 -2.17 3.14
C ILE A 37 -14.66 -1.40 4.03
N LYS A 38 -14.13 -0.70 5.04
CA LYS A 38 -14.95 0.03 6.02
C LYS A 38 -15.56 1.29 5.43
N LYS A 39 -16.71 1.71 5.98
CA LYS A 39 -17.40 2.92 5.53
C LYS A 39 -16.56 4.19 5.62
N THR A 40 -15.61 4.24 6.55
CA THR A 40 -14.70 5.38 6.67
C THR A 40 -13.91 5.63 5.38
N GLY A 41 -13.70 4.58 4.57
CA GLY A 41 -13.04 4.71 3.27
C GLY A 41 -13.78 5.65 2.34
N ASN A 42 -15.12 5.60 2.32
CA ASN A 42 -15.94 6.47 1.47
C ASN A 42 -15.73 7.94 1.80
N GLU A 43 -15.71 8.29 3.07
CA GLU A 43 -15.53 9.66 3.51
C GLU A 43 -14.14 10.19 3.16
N LEU A 44 -13.12 9.36 3.38
CA LEU A 44 -11.75 9.75 3.10
C LEU A 44 -11.48 9.87 1.60
N ALA A 45 -12.04 8.97 0.80
CA ALA A 45 -11.91 9.05 -0.66
C ALA A 45 -12.53 10.34 -1.19
N LYS A 46 -13.68 10.73 -0.68
CA LYS A 46 -14.32 12.00 -1.03
C LYS A 46 -13.47 13.19 -0.59
N LYS A 47 -12.95 13.15 0.63
CA LYS A 47 -12.14 14.24 1.19
C LYS A 47 -10.88 14.47 0.36
N PHE A 48 -10.21 13.41 -0.06
CA PHE A 48 -8.98 13.50 -0.84
C PHE A 48 -9.20 13.43 -2.35
N LYS A 49 -10.46 13.32 -2.78
CA LYS A 49 -10.87 13.33 -4.20
C LYS A 49 -10.17 12.25 -5.02
N VAL A 50 -10.15 11.04 -4.48
CA VAL A 50 -9.55 9.88 -5.15
C VAL A 50 -10.52 8.70 -5.18
N PRO A 51 -10.33 7.76 -6.14
CA PRO A 51 -11.16 6.56 -6.17
C PRO A 51 -11.00 5.70 -4.92
N LEU A 52 -12.08 5.03 -4.54
CA LEU A 52 -12.08 4.02 -3.50
C LEU A 52 -12.31 2.66 -4.11
N TYR A 53 -11.45 1.71 -3.77
CA TYR A 53 -11.63 0.32 -4.14
C TYR A 53 -11.82 -0.50 -2.88
N LYS A 54 -12.71 -1.50 -2.96
CA LYS A 54 -13.03 -2.33 -1.78
C LYS A 54 -11.99 -3.40 -1.51
N ASN A 55 -11.25 -3.82 -2.55
CA ASN A 55 -10.19 -4.81 -2.38
C ASN A 55 -9.07 -4.59 -3.38
N THR A 56 -7.95 -5.26 -3.14
CA THR A 56 -6.75 -5.11 -3.96
C THR A 56 -6.92 -5.63 -5.38
N LYS A 57 -7.73 -6.69 -5.54
CA LYS A 57 -7.98 -7.27 -6.86
C LYS A 57 -8.67 -6.27 -7.78
N ILE A 58 -9.68 -5.57 -7.27
CA ILE A 58 -10.42 -4.58 -8.06
C ILE A 58 -9.47 -3.45 -8.47
N LEU A 59 -8.61 -2.99 -7.58
CA LEU A 59 -7.62 -1.97 -7.91
C LEU A 59 -6.71 -2.43 -9.05
N LEU A 60 -6.16 -3.64 -8.94
CA LEU A 60 -5.24 -4.18 -9.95
C LEU A 60 -5.91 -4.37 -11.31
N GLU A 61 -7.19 -4.66 -11.35
CA GLU A 61 -7.96 -4.84 -12.60
C GLU A 61 -8.40 -3.50 -13.20
N SER A 62 -8.47 -2.45 -12.39
CA SER A 62 -9.00 -1.16 -12.83
C SER A 62 -7.93 -0.20 -13.32
N ASP A 63 -7.03 0.22 -12.43
CA ASP A 63 -6.00 1.20 -12.78
C ASP A 63 -4.82 1.03 -11.84
N LYS A 64 -3.73 0.49 -12.34
CA LYS A 64 -2.56 0.17 -11.51
C LYS A 64 -1.82 1.42 -11.07
N PRO A 65 -1.52 1.55 -9.77
CA PRO A 65 -0.65 2.62 -9.29
C PRO A 65 0.81 2.32 -9.59
N ASP A 66 1.67 3.31 -9.40
CA ASP A 66 3.12 3.12 -9.54
C ASP A 66 3.73 2.40 -8.34
N ALA A 67 3.12 2.57 -7.17
CA ALA A 67 3.54 1.93 -5.94
C ALA A 67 2.36 1.87 -4.96
N VAL A 68 2.49 1.05 -3.93
CA VAL A 68 1.47 0.95 -2.89
C VAL A 68 2.08 0.99 -1.50
N VAL A 69 1.30 1.51 -0.54
CA VAL A 69 1.60 1.40 0.88
C VAL A 69 0.60 0.40 1.46
N VAL A 70 1.09 -0.68 2.06
CA VAL A 70 0.23 -1.67 2.70
C VAL A 70 0.21 -1.41 4.20
N ALA A 71 -0.95 -0.98 4.70
CA ALA A 71 -1.16 -0.62 6.11
C ALA A 71 -2.37 -1.37 6.69
N THR A 72 -2.65 -2.56 6.18
CA THR A 72 -3.71 -3.44 6.67
C THR A 72 -3.26 -4.19 7.93
N PRO A 73 -4.19 -4.87 8.65
CA PRO A 73 -3.79 -5.73 9.76
C PRO A 73 -2.75 -6.77 9.35
N ASN A 74 -1.87 -7.14 10.28
CA ASN A 74 -0.72 -8.01 10.02
C ASN A 74 -1.08 -9.31 9.29
N VAL A 75 -2.23 -9.89 9.63
CA VAL A 75 -2.66 -11.17 9.04
C VAL A 75 -2.94 -11.05 7.54
N LEU A 76 -3.15 -9.84 7.03
CA LEU A 76 -3.42 -9.60 5.63
C LEU A 76 -2.18 -9.20 4.83
N HIS A 77 -1.04 -8.98 5.51
CA HIS A 77 0.17 -8.47 4.85
C HIS A 77 0.65 -9.38 3.72
N GLU A 78 0.65 -10.69 3.95
CA GLU A 78 1.10 -11.63 2.91
C GLU A 78 0.23 -11.51 1.67
N THR A 79 -1.08 -11.69 1.81
CA THR A 79 -2.02 -11.69 0.69
C THR A 79 -1.96 -10.37 -0.07
N ASP A 80 -2.05 -9.26 0.65
CA ASP A 80 -2.05 -7.93 0.02
C ASP A 80 -0.73 -7.64 -0.68
N THR A 81 0.39 -7.90 0.00
CA THR A 81 1.71 -7.55 -0.50
C THR A 81 2.10 -8.40 -1.71
N VAL A 82 1.91 -9.72 -1.63
CA VAL A 82 2.32 -10.63 -2.70
C VAL A 82 1.59 -10.31 -4.01
N GLN A 83 0.32 -9.93 -3.95
CA GLN A 83 -0.42 -9.57 -5.16
C GLN A 83 0.24 -8.41 -5.91
N PHE A 84 0.66 -7.37 -5.19
CA PHE A 84 1.30 -6.22 -5.83
C PHE A 84 2.69 -6.56 -6.33
N LEU A 85 3.47 -7.31 -5.55
CA LEU A 85 4.81 -7.73 -5.98
C LEU A 85 4.74 -8.60 -7.24
N ASN A 86 3.77 -9.51 -7.31
CA ASN A 86 3.56 -10.33 -8.51
C ASN A 86 3.14 -9.51 -9.72
N SER A 87 2.56 -8.35 -9.50
CA SER A 87 2.21 -7.41 -10.57
C SER A 87 3.34 -6.42 -10.85
N LYS A 88 4.51 -6.61 -10.24
CA LYS A 88 5.68 -5.77 -10.38
C LYS A 88 5.46 -4.33 -9.91
N ILE A 89 4.64 -4.18 -8.87
CA ILE A 89 4.37 -2.90 -8.24
C ILE A 89 5.13 -2.84 -6.92
N PRO A 90 6.04 -1.87 -6.75
CA PRO A 90 6.79 -1.73 -5.50
C PRO A 90 5.87 -1.53 -4.30
N VAL A 91 6.23 -2.15 -3.19
CA VAL A 91 5.43 -2.12 -1.97
C VAL A 91 6.21 -1.51 -0.82
N LEU A 92 5.56 -0.57 -0.13
CA LEU A 92 5.99 -0.04 1.14
C LEU A 92 5.10 -0.70 2.19
N LEU A 93 5.66 -1.59 2.99
CA LEU A 93 4.90 -2.41 3.92
C LEU A 93 5.10 -1.95 5.36
N GLU A 94 3.99 -1.73 6.08
CA GLU A 94 4.04 -1.44 7.50
C GLU A 94 4.59 -2.64 8.28
N LYS A 95 5.38 -2.35 9.30
CA LYS A 95 5.88 -3.40 10.20
C LYS A 95 4.75 -3.99 11.05
N PRO A 96 4.88 -5.23 11.49
CA PRO A 96 5.89 -6.21 11.10
C PRO A 96 5.63 -6.73 9.69
N ILE A 97 6.63 -7.36 9.06
CA ILE A 97 6.46 -7.91 7.71
C ILE A 97 5.21 -8.79 7.67
N SER A 98 5.03 -9.61 8.69
CA SER A 98 3.85 -10.44 8.83
C SER A 98 3.76 -10.94 10.28
N ASP A 99 2.72 -11.73 10.56
CA ASP A 99 2.50 -12.30 11.88
C ASP A 99 3.28 -13.60 12.12
N ASN A 100 3.98 -14.13 11.09
CA ASN A 100 4.79 -15.34 11.25
C ASN A 100 5.90 -15.39 10.21
N ILE A 101 6.92 -16.23 10.50
CA ILE A 101 8.12 -16.34 9.67
C ILE A 101 7.81 -16.89 8.29
N LYS A 102 6.90 -17.85 8.19
CA LYS A 102 6.53 -18.48 6.92
C LYS A 102 5.96 -17.44 5.95
N SER A 103 5.04 -16.62 6.41
CA SER A 103 4.46 -15.54 5.59
C SER A 103 5.51 -14.50 5.21
N ALA A 104 6.39 -14.13 6.15
CA ALA A 104 7.47 -13.18 5.88
C ALA A 104 8.39 -13.69 4.75
N LYS A 105 8.74 -14.97 4.78
CA LYS A 105 9.58 -15.58 3.74
C LYS A 105 8.89 -15.54 2.38
N LYS A 106 7.59 -15.78 2.33
CA LYS A 106 6.83 -15.73 1.07
C LYS A 106 6.84 -14.32 0.48
N ILE A 107 6.66 -13.31 1.31
CA ILE A 107 6.71 -11.92 0.88
C ILE A 107 8.07 -11.59 0.28
N ILE A 108 9.14 -11.90 0.99
CA ILE A 108 10.50 -11.64 0.55
C ILE A 108 10.82 -12.41 -0.73
N SER A 109 10.43 -13.67 -0.81
CA SER A 109 10.61 -14.50 -1.98
C SER A 109 9.90 -13.93 -3.21
N SER A 110 8.68 -13.42 -3.03
CA SER A 110 7.91 -12.79 -4.10
C SER A 110 8.62 -11.54 -4.62
N ALA A 111 9.16 -10.72 -3.72
CA ALA A 111 9.91 -9.53 -4.12
C ALA A 111 11.14 -9.90 -4.95
N ASN A 112 11.90 -10.88 -4.48
CA ASN A 112 13.10 -11.35 -5.19
C ASN A 112 12.77 -11.97 -6.54
N LYS A 113 11.76 -12.83 -6.60
CA LYS A 113 11.34 -13.49 -7.82
C LYS A 113 10.89 -12.49 -8.88
N ASN A 114 10.19 -11.46 -8.48
CA ASN A 114 9.65 -10.45 -9.40
C ASN A 114 10.62 -9.28 -9.61
N LYS A 115 11.74 -9.26 -8.94
CA LYS A 115 12.73 -8.15 -8.99
C LYS A 115 12.06 -6.81 -8.69
N THR A 116 11.15 -6.82 -7.73
CA THR A 116 10.33 -5.65 -7.36
C THR A 116 10.69 -5.20 -5.95
N SER A 117 10.80 -3.90 -5.76
CA SER A 117 11.22 -3.33 -4.48
C SER A 117 10.20 -3.55 -3.37
N LEU A 118 10.69 -4.00 -2.24
CA LEU A 118 9.92 -4.15 -1.01
C LEU A 118 10.64 -3.36 0.09
N LEU A 119 9.97 -2.36 0.65
CA LEU A 119 10.53 -1.56 1.75
C LEU A 119 9.66 -1.76 2.98
N ILE A 120 10.29 -2.14 4.08
CA ILE A 120 9.57 -2.31 5.35
C ILE A 120 9.71 -1.03 6.17
N LEU A 121 8.58 -0.48 6.56
CA LEU A 121 8.57 0.73 7.39
C LEU A 121 8.84 0.37 8.83
N SER A 122 9.91 0.93 9.36
CA SER A 122 10.22 0.82 10.77
C SER A 122 10.04 2.19 11.41
N LEU A 123 9.15 2.28 12.38
CA LEU A 123 9.01 3.50 13.17
C LEU A 123 10.15 3.50 14.18
N ILE A 124 11.15 4.30 13.88
CA ILE A 124 12.20 4.56 14.85
C ILE A 124 11.72 5.74 15.68
N HIS A 125 11.34 5.45 16.91
CA HIS A 125 11.04 6.51 17.86
C HIS A 125 12.36 6.97 18.45
N ILE A 126 12.74 8.12 18.04
CA ILE A 126 13.88 8.79 18.65
C ILE A 126 13.36 9.75 19.70
#